data_2c35022b5028119e2d94e434f89bc577
#
_entry.id   2c35022b5028119e2d94e434f89bc577
#
_cell.length_a   1.000
_cell.length_b   1.000
_cell.length_c   1.000
_cell.angle_alpha   90.00
_cell.angle_beta   90.00
_cell.angle_gamma   90.00
#
_symmetry.space_group_name_H-M   'P 1'
#
loop_
_entity.id
_entity.type
_entity.pdbx_description
1 polymer ?
#
loop_
_entity_poly.entity_id
_entity_poly.type
_entity_poly.pdbx_seq_one_letter_code
_entity_poly.pdbx_strand_id
1 'polypeptide(L)'
;MTLPTRTLGALTVSAQGLGCMGMSQSYGTGDETESVATIHRALDLGVTLLDTANVYGAGANEELVGRAIRDRREEVVLATKFGIVRDAEGHQAARGDAAYVKQCCDESLARLGVDHIDLYYQHRVDPDTPIEETWGALAELVEAGKIRYAGLSEAGAATIRRAHAVHPVTALQSEWSLWTRDIEAEIAPTCAELGIGIVPFSPLGRGFLTGSITSASQLGEKDMRAGLPRFSEENLSANLAIVDTVKALAEKRGVTAGQLALAWVQAKGEHVVPIPGTKRRTYLEQNVGAATLELTPEEISELDAVGEGVAGARYPEHLQRTVGR
;
A
#
# COMPACT_ATOMS: atom_id res chain seq x y z
N MET A 1 15.56 -14.27 11.73
CA MET A 1 15.59 -14.60 10.30
C MET A 1 15.65 -13.27 9.57
N THR A 2 16.62 -13.00 8.71
CA THR A 2 16.71 -11.72 8.00
C THR A 2 15.87 -11.86 6.73
N LEU A 3 14.91 -10.95 6.50
CA LEU A 3 14.14 -10.92 5.27
C LEU A 3 15.06 -10.64 4.06
N PRO A 4 14.76 -11.20 2.87
CA PRO A 4 15.40 -10.78 1.64
C PRO A 4 15.20 -9.27 1.41
N THR A 5 16.11 -8.64 0.70
CA THR A 5 15.99 -7.25 0.28
C THR A 5 15.57 -7.17 -1.19
N ARG A 6 14.86 -6.10 -1.53
CA ARG A 6 14.46 -5.74 -2.90
C ARG A 6 14.76 -4.26 -3.16
N THR A 7 14.66 -3.85 -4.42
CA THR A 7 14.89 -2.46 -4.79
C THR A 7 13.60 -1.82 -5.35
N LEU A 8 13.31 -0.63 -4.87
CA LEU A 8 12.31 0.26 -5.44
C LEU A 8 13.07 1.40 -6.12
N GLY A 9 13.31 1.29 -7.43
CA GLY A 9 14.26 2.17 -8.10
C GLY A 9 15.64 2.10 -7.44
N ALA A 10 16.12 3.22 -6.91
CA ALA A 10 17.40 3.30 -6.18
C ALA A 10 17.29 2.99 -4.68
N LEU A 11 16.09 2.80 -4.16
CA LEU A 11 15.84 2.58 -2.73
C LEU A 11 15.84 1.09 -2.40
N THR A 12 16.72 0.65 -1.50
CA THR A 12 16.74 -0.74 -0.98
C THR A 12 15.82 -0.86 0.23
N VAL A 13 14.97 -1.88 0.23
CA VAL A 13 14.01 -2.18 1.29
C VAL A 13 13.93 -3.69 1.56
N SER A 14 13.31 -4.10 2.67
CA SER A 14 12.93 -5.51 2.86
C SER A 14 11.93 -5.97 1.78
N ALA A 15 11.93 -7.24 1.41
CA ALA A 15 11.06 -7.82 0.39
C ALA A 15 9.55 -7.65 0.68
N GLN A 16 9.20 -7.27 1.90
CA GLN A 16 7.85 -6.94 2.34
C GLN A 16 7.91 -5.76 3.31
N GLY A 17 6.99 -4.80 3.18
CA GLY A 17 6.81 -3.71 4.12
C GLY A 17 5.59 -3.93 5.02
N LEU A 18 5.32 -2.96 5.90
CA LEU A 18 4.15 -2.93 6.80
C LEU A 18 3.30 -1.68 6.53
N GLY A 19 2.04 -1.89 6.10
CA GLY A 19 1.05 -0.83 6.04
C GLY A 19 0.48 -0.52 7.42
N CYS A 20 0.60 0.74 7.88
CA CYS A 20 0.20 1.15 9.24
C CYS A 20 -1.22 1.71 9.33
N MET A 21 -1.94 1.93 8.21
CA MET A 21 -3.26 2.58 8.17
C MET A 21 -4.26 1.97 9.17
N GLY A 22 -4.33 0.63 9.23
CA GLY A 22 -5.28 -0.10 10.07
C GLY A 22 -5.07 0.08 11.59
N MET A 23 -3.96 0.65 12.01
CA MET A 23 -3.65 0.93 13.41
C MET A 23 -4.43 2.11 13.96
N SER A 24 -4.88 3.04 13.09
CA SER A 24 -5.58 4.28 13.49
C SER A 24 -6.96 4.46 12.87
N GLN A 25 -7.29 3.71 11.79
CA GLN A 25 -8.59 3.88 11.10
C GLN A 25 -9.01 2.66 10.28
N SER A 26 -10.23 2.70 9.74
CA SER A 26 -10.78 1.87 8.65
C SER A 26 -11.13 0.43 8.98
N TYR A 27 -10.46 -0.22 9.91
CA TYR A 27 -10.65 -1.64 10.24
C TYR A 27 -11.01 -1.85 11.73
N GLY A 28 -12.01 -1.12 12.21
CA GLY A 28 -12.44 -1.14 13.61
C GLY A 28 -11.47 -0.40 14.55
N THR A 29 -11.69 -0.52 15.85
CA THR A 29 -10.87 0.16 16.87
C THR A 29 -9.43 -0.36 16.89
N GLY A 30 -8.47 0.58 16.93
CA GLY A 30 -7.07 0.28 17.16
C GLY A 30 -6.76 0.11 18.65
N ASP A 31 -5.75 -0.68 18.96
CA ASP A 31 -5.05 -0.71 20.24
C ASP A 31 -3.65 -0.15 20.00
N GLU A 32 -3.36 1.00 20.60
CA GLU A 32 -2.08 1.69 20.38
C GLU A 32 -0.91 0.88 20.90
N THR A 33 -1.06 0.24 22.06
CA THR A 33 0.00 -0.60 22.66
C THR A 33 0.35 -1.78 21.75
N GLU A 34 -0.66 -2.50 21.25
CA GLU A 34 -0.43 -3.61 20.32
C GLU A 34 0.08 -3.11 18.97
N SER A 35 -0.34 -1.94 18.52
CA SER A 35 0.15 -1.32 17.28
C SER A 35 1.64 -1.00 17.34
N VAL A 36 2.10 -0.36 18.43
CA VAL A 36 3.53 -0.10 18.68
C VAL A 36 4.31 -1.42 18.78
N ALA A 37 3.79 -2.40 19.53
CA ALA A 37 4.41 -3.71 19.64
C ALA A 37 4.49 -4.44 18.28
N THR A 38 3.50 -4.23 17.39
CA THR A 38 3.50 -4.79 16.04
C THR A 38 4.57 -4.13 15.17
N ILE A 39 4.77 -2.80 15.26
CA ILE A 39 5.87 -2.10 14.56
C ILE A 39 7.22 -2.59 15.05
N HIS A 40 7.44 -2.66 16.37
CA HIS A 40 8.69 -3.18 16.92
C HIS A 40 8.96 -4.61 16.46
N ARG A 41 7.93 -5.46 16.50
CA ARG A 41 8.05 -6.84 16.02
C ARG A 41 8.37 -6.93 14.53
N ALA A 42 7.85 -6.02 13.72
CA ALA A 42 8.18 -5.94 12.29
C ALA A 42 9.68 -5.66 12.08
N LEU A 43 10.21 -4.67 12.79
CA LEU A 43 11.65 -4.37 12.75
C LEU A 43 12.51 -5.55 13.23
N ASP A 44 12.11 -6.23 14.31
CA ASP A 44 12.80 -7.41 14.84
C ASP A 44 12.81 -8.58 13.82
N LEU A 45 11.81 -8.66 12.96
CA LEU A 45 11.72 -9.64 11.88
C LEU A 45 12.46 -9.20 10.59
N GLY A 46 13.01 -7.98 10.57
CA GLY A 46 13.76 -7.44 9.45
C GLY A 46 12.88 -6.72 8.40
N VAL A 47 11.62 -6.38 8.72
CA VAL A 47 10.80 -5.48 7.89
C VAL A 47 11.31 -4.06 8.08
N THR A 48 11.83 -3.45 7.01
CA THR A 48 12.38 -2.10 7.08
C THR A 48 11.42 -1.03 6.58
N LEU A 49 10.55 -1.34 5.59
CA LEU A 49 9.63 -0.37 4.99
C LEU A 49 8.35 -0.25 5.85
N LEU A 50 8.15 0.93 6.44
CA LEU A 50 6.91 1.30 7.15
C LEU A 50 6.14 2.36 6.36
N ASP A 51 4.86 2.10 6.08
CA ASP A 51 4.01 2.96 5.26
C ASP A 51 2.86 3.58 6.07
N THR A 52 2.82 4.90 6.07
CA THR A 52 1.73 5.71 6.67
C THR A 52 1.24 6.78 5.69
N ALA A 53 0.41 7.72 6.14
CA ALA A 53 -0.02 8.91 5.40
C ALA A 53 -0.54 10.01 6.36
N ASN A 54 -0.45 11.27 5.94
CA ASN A 54 -0.94 12.41 6.71
C ASN A 54 -2.44 12.35 7.00
N VAL A 55 -3.23 11.76 6.10
CA VAL A 55 -4.68 11.65 6.24
C VAL A 55 -5.11 10.51 7.18
N TYR A 56 -4.25 9.57 7.51
CA TYR A 56 -4.61 8.42 8.36
C TYR A 56 -4.85 8.88 9.80
N GLY A 57 -6.11 8.73 10.26
CA GLY A 57 -6.53 9.21 11.56
C GLY A 57 -6.31 10.73 11.77
N ALA A 58 -6.34 11.51 10.67
CA ALA A 58 -6.06 12.96 10.68
C ALA A 58 -4.68 13.30 11.30
N GLY A 59 -3.66 12.54 10.94
CA GLY A 59 -2.28 12.70 11.43
C GLY A 59 -1.90 11.79 12.60
N ALA A 60 -2.86 11.27 13.36
CA ALA A 60 -2.59 10.43 14.53
C ALA A 60 -1.79 9.15 14.18
N ASN A 61 -1.89 8.65 12.94
CA ASN A 61 -1.10 7.51 12.51
C ASN A 61 0.38 7.86 12.35
N GLU A 62 0.71 9.03 11.79
CA GLU A 62 2.09 9.52 11.72
C GLU A 62 2.69 9.72 13.12
N GLU A 63 1.92 10.29 14.06
CA GLU A 63 2.37 10.42 15.45
C GLU A 63 2.62 9.06 16.13
N LEU A 64 1.74 8.08 15.90
CA LEU A 64 1.93 6.71 16.40
C LEU A 64 3.20 6.07 15.85
N VAL A 65 3.40 6.14 14.52
CA VAL A 65 4.59 5.60 13.85
C VAL A 65 5.84 6.32 14.36
N GLY A 66 5.83 7.66 14.44
CA GLY A 66 6.94 8.47 14.94
C GLY A 66 7.35 8.08 16.36
N ARG A 67 6.37 7.89 17.27
CA ARG A 67 6.67 7.39 18.62
C ARG A 67 7.29 5.98 18.62
N ALA A 68 6.78 5.09 17.77
CA ALA A 68 7.25 3.71 17.71
C ALA A 68 8.68 3.58 17.18
N ILE A 69 9.10 4.48 16.27
CA ILE A 69 10.43 4.38 15.62
C ILE A 69 11.49 5.29 16.27
N ARG A 70 11.13 6.09 17.28
CA ARG A 70 12.01 7.13 17.85
C ARG A 70 13.42 6.64 18.16
N ASP A 71 13.53 5.49 18.78
CA ASP A 71 14.81 4.92 19.21
C ASP A 71 15.40 3.93 18.17
N ARG A 72 14.71 3.77 17.04
CA ARG A 72 15.04 2.79 15.97
C ARG A 72 14.98 3.41 14.55
N ARG A 73 15.05 4.74 14.45
CA ARG A 73 14.87 5.46 13.16
C ARG A 73 15.79 4.94 12.06
N GLU A 74 17.03 4.62 12.39
CA GLU A 74 18.04 4.14 11.45
C GLU A 74 17.76 2.75 10.86
N GLU A 75 16.85 1.99 11.49
CA GLU A 75 16.43 0.67 11.00
C GLU A 75 15.27 0.77 9.99
N VAL A 76 14.70 1.97 9.80
CA VAL A 76 13.43 2.19 9.09
C VAL A 76 13.64 2.94 7.78
N VAL A 77 13.05 2.42 6.72
CA VAL A 77 12.70 3.16 5.52
C VAL A 77 11.27 3.68 5.72
N LEU A 78 11.15 4.95 6.04
CA LEU A 78 9.87 5.59 6.40
C LEU A 78 9.20 6.16 5.17
N ALA A 79 7.98 5.68 4.88
CA ALA A 79 7.14 6.21 3.82
C ALA A 79 5.89 6.88 4.37
N THR A 80 5.59 8.09 3.89
CA THR A 80 4.31 8.77 4.13
C THR A 80 3.82 9.48 2.86
N LYS A 81 2.61 10.08 2.93
CA LYS A 81 1.91 10.58 1.75
C LYS A 81 1.20 11.89 2.05
N PHE A 82 1.05 12.73 0.99
CA PHE A 82 0.22 13.93 0.96
C PHE A 82 -0.78 13.87 -0.19
N GLY A 83 -1.69 14.81 -0.27
CA GLY A 83 -2.48 15.05 -1.47
C GLY A 83 -3.94 14.63 -1.38
N ILE A 84 -4.37 13.87 -0.37
CA ILE A 84 -5.79 13.69 -0.09
C ILE A 84 -6.27 14.81 0.82
N VAL A 85 -7.32 15.51 0.36
CA VAL A 85 -8.02 16.55 1.11
C VAL A 85 -9.52 16.27 1.14
N ARG A 86 -10.28 17.09 1.88
CA ARG A 86 -11.74 17.11 1.77
C ARG A 86 -12.17 18.41 1.13
N ASP A 87 -13.11 18.32 0.18
CA ASP A 87 -13.76 19.51 -0.41
C ASP A 87 -14.72 20.17 0.57
N ALA A 88 -15.38 21.24 0.10
CA ALA A 88 -16.32 22.01 0.93
C ALA A 88 -17.53 21.18 1.40
N GLU A 89 -17.90 20.15 0.64
CA GLU A 89 -18.97 19.21 0.91
C GLU A 89 -18.52 18.03 1.80
N GLY A 90 -17.21 17.93 2.11
CA GLY A 90 -16.61 16.88 2.91
C GLY A 90 -16.25 15.60 2.13
N HIS A 91 -16.37 15.60 0.78
CA HIS A 91 -15.95 14.49 -0.04
C HIS A 91 -14.42 14.46 -0.19
N GLN A 92 -13.90 13.28 -0.49
CA GLN A 92 -12.47 13.14 -0.79
C GLN A 92 -12.13 13.81 -2.11
N ALA A 93 -11.15 14.71 -2.07
CA ALA A 93 -10.55 15.37 -3.22
C ALA A 93 -9.02 15.22 -3.19
N ALA A 94 -8.35 15.65 -4.26
CA ALA A 94 -6.90 15.68 -4.32
C ALA A 94 -6.41 17.12 -4.40
N ARG A 95 -5.18 17.37 -3.86
CA ARG A 95 -4.49 18.65 -3.94
C ARG A 95 -3.00 18.44 -4.12
N GLY A 96 -2.40 19.12 -5.13
CA GLY A 96 -1.02 18.89 -5.52
C GLY A 96 -0.19 20.15 -5.78
N ASP A 97 -0.72 21.37 -5.50
CA ASP A 97 0.01 22.61 -5.72
C ASP A 97 1.30 22.68 -4.88
N ALA A 98 2.34 23.33 -5.41
CA ALA A 98 3.67 23.34 -4.85
C ALA A 98 3.74 23.85 -3.39
N ALA A 99 2.94 24.85 -3.05
CA ALA A 99 2.90 25.41 -1.67
C ALA A 99 2.33 24.38 -0.69
N TYR A 100 1.25 23.70 -1.08
CA TYR A 100 0.62 22.67 -0.25
C TYR A 100 1.52 21.43 -0.08
N VAL A 101 2.23 20.99 -1.12
CA VAL A 101 3.18 19.87 -1.02
C VAL A 101 4.24 20.14 0.04
N LYS A 102 4.84 21.34 0.01
CA LYS A 102 5.87 21.74 0.98
C LYS A 102 5.32 21.85 2.41
N GLN A 103 4.15 22.47 2.56
CA GLN A 103 3.48 22.57 3.86
C GLN A 103 3.19 21.18 4.46
N CYS A 104 2.60 20.27 3.66
CA CYS A 104 2.32 18.91 4.12
C CYS A 104 3.57 18.15 4.53
N CYS A 105 4.69 18.34 3.82
CA CYS A 105 5.96 17.72 4.18
C CYS A 105 6.43 18.18 5.56
N ASP A 106 6.43 19.49 5.81
CA ASP A 106 6.83 20.05 7.11
C ASP A 106 5.94 19.59 8.25
N GLU A 107 4.63 19.53 8.02
CA GLU A 107 3.68 19.02 8.99
C GLU A 107 3.88 17.52 9.27
N SER A 108 4.19 16.70 8.23
CA SER A 108 4.47 15.27 8.40
C SER A 108 5.78 15.02 9.15
N LEU A 109 6.84 15.77 8.83
CA LEU A 109 8.11 15.72 9.59
C LEU A 109 7.90 16.03 11.08
N ALA A 110 7.08 17.04 11.39
CA ALA A 110 6.76 17.42 12.76
C ALA A 110 5.98 16.31 13.51
N ARG A 111 4.93 15.71 12.87
CA ARG A 111 4.15 14.64 13.50
C ARG A 111 4.95 13.37 13.70
N LEU A 112 5.77 13.01 12.72
CA LEU A 112 6.67 11.83 12.76
C LEU A 112 7.84 12.04 13.73
N GLY A 113 8.19 13.29 14.02
CA GLY A 113 9.33 13.64 14.89
C GLY A 113 10.68 13.26 14.28
N VAL A 114 10.82 13.41 12.95
CA VAL A 114 12.03 13.06 12.18
C VAL A 114 12.51 14.27 11.37
N ASP A 115 13.77 14.26 10.99
CA ASP A 115 14.40 15.29 10.17
C ASP A 115 14.22 15.07 8.66
N HIS A 116 13.98 13.81 8.24
CA HIS A 116 13.71 13.47 6.85
C HIS A 116 12.75 12.28 6.72
N ILE A 117 12.06 12.22 5.57
CA ILE A 117 11.24 11.09 5.11
C ILE A 117 12.02 10.35 4.03
N ASP A 118 12.07 9.01 4.10
CA ASP A 118 12.79 8.24 3.09
C ASP A 118 12.03 8.18 1.76
N LEU A 119 10.72 7.97 1.77
CA LEU A 119 9.88 7.89 0.57
C LEU A 119 8.59 8.68 0.75
N TYR A 120 8.43 9.76 -0.02
CA TYR A 120 7.28 10.66 0.07
C TYR A 120 6.39 10.54 -1.16
N TYR A 121 5.13 10.16 -0.96
CA TYR A 121 4.20 9.90 -2.04
C TYR A 121 3.18 11.02 -2.25
N GLN A 122 2.88 11.33 -3.51
CA GLN A 122 1.58 11.92 -3.84
C GLN A 122 0.51 10.83 -3.78
N HIS A 123 -0.41 10.93 -2.80
CA HIS A 123 -1.40 9.90 -2.47
C HIS A 123 -2.47 9.71 -3.55
N ARG A 124 -2.88 10.82 -4.22
CA ARG A 124 -3.74 10.85 -5.41
C ARG A 124 -3.29 11.99 -6.30
N VAL A 125 -3.35 11.76 -7.61
CA VAL A 125 -3.07 12.80 -8.60
C VAL A 125 -4.16 13.86 -8.55
N ASP A 126 -3.75 15.12 -8.43
CA ASP A 126 -4.64 16.28 -8.49
C ASP A 126 -5.00 16.55 -9.95
N PRO A 127 -6.30 16.53 -10.32
CA PRO A 127 -6.70 16.81 -11.69
C PRO A 127 -6.54 18.30 -12.09
N ASP A 128 -6.46 19.18 -11.10
CA ASP A 128 -6.46 20.64 -11.31
C ASP A 128 -5.04 21.24 -11.27
N THR A 129 -4.06 20.46 -10.81
CA THR A 129 -2.63 20.87 -10.80
C THR A 129 -1.84 20.02 -11.80
N PRO A 130 -1.09 20.63 -12.73
CA PRO A 130 -0.18 19.90 -13.61
C PRO A 130 0.81 19.07 -12.80
N ILE A 131 0.98 17.79 -13.16
CA ILE A 131 1.87 16.87 -12.38
C ILE A 131 3.30 17.40 -12.31
N GLU A 132 3.74 18.15 -13.31
CA GLU A 132 5.06 18.76 -13.38
C GLU A 132 5.28 19.78 -12.27
N GLU A 133 4.24 20.52 -11.85
CA GLU A 133 4.31 21.46 -10.73
C GLU A 133 4.51 20.71 -9.41
N THR A 134 3.66 19.70 -9.17
CA THR A 134 3.78 18.85 -7.97
C THR A 134 5.15 18.19 -7.91
N TRP A 135 5.63 17.67 -9.06
CA TRP A 135 6.89 16.96 -9.14
C TRP A 135 8.10 17.88 -9.01
N GLY A 136 8.00 19.12 -9.49
CA GLY A 136 8.99 20.19 -9.24
C GLY A 136 9.15 20.49 -7.74
N ALA A 137 8.02 20.59 -7.02
CA ALA A 137 8.05 20.80 -5.57
C ALA A 137 8.68 19.62 -4.82
N LEU A 138 8.43 18.38 -5.24
CA LEU A 138 9.09 17.21 -4.68
C LEU A 138 10.59 17.19 -4.93
N ALA A 139 11.04 17.58 -6.13
CA ALA A 139 12.46 17.72 -6.44
C ALA A 139 13.15 18.75 -5.51
N GLU A 140 12.51 19.90 -5.26
CA GLU A 140 13.02 20.89 -4.31
C GLU A 140 13.09 20.34 -2.86
N LEU A 141 12.15 19.49 -2.44
CA LEU A 141 12.18 18.84 -1.12
C LEU A 141 13.33 17.82 -1.03
N VAL A 142 13.66 17.12 -2.13
CA VAL A 142 14.85 16.25 -2.21
C VAL A 142 16.13 17.08 -2.08
N GLU A 143 16.27 18.20 -2.83
CA GLU A 143 17.42 19.10 -2.74
C GLU A 143 17.58 19.69 -1.34
N ALA A 144 16.46 19.99 -0.67
CA ALA A 144 16.46 20.48 0.71
C ALA A 144 16.78 19.40 1.75
N GLY A 145 16.88 18.12 1.36
CA GLY A 145 17.14 17.00 2.26
C GLY A 145 15.96 16.61 3.16
N LYS A 146 14.76 17.16 2.92
CA LYS A 146 13.55 16.86 3.69
C LYS A 146 12.95 15.50 3.32
N ILE A 147 13.11 15.09 2.07
CA ILE A 147 12.76 13.75 1.59
C ILE A 147 13.96 13.16 0.84
N ARG A 148 14.09 11.84 0.81
CA ARG A 148 15.14 11.16 0.05
C ARG A 148 14.67 10.75 -1.34
N TYR A 149 13.44 10.24 -1.43
CA TYR A 149 12.84 9.70 -2.65
C TYR A 149 11.40 10.14 -2.80
N ALA A 150 10.96 10.32 -4.06
CA ALA A 150 9.59 10.69 -4.41
C ALA A 150 8.86 9.49 -5.04
N GLY A 151 7.56 9.34 -4.74
CA GLY A 151 6.70 8.29 -5.26
C GLY A 151 5.31 8.78 -5.66
N LEU A 152 4.64 8.01 -6.49
CA LEU A 152 3.24 8.22 -6.89
C LEU A 152 2.34 7.14 -6.28
N SER A 153 1.06 7.44 -6.10
CA SER A 153 0.07 6.43 -5.76
C SER A 153 -1.13 6.53 -6.71
N GLU A 154 -1.55 5.36 -7.24
CA GLU A 154 -2.72 5.21 -8.11
C GLU A 154 -2.69 6.08 -9.38
N ALA A 155 -1.50 6.42 -9.88
CA ALA A 155 -1.31 7.20 -11.10
C ALA A 155 -1.37 6.32 -12.36
N GLY A 156 -1.87 6.88 -13.46
CA GLY A 156 -1.88 6.25 -14.78
C GLY A 156 -0.51 6.36 -15.48
N ALA A 157 -0.27 5.51 -16.48
CA ALA A 157 1.00 5.40 -17.17
C ALA A 157 1.49 6.73 -17.78
N ALA A 158 0.58 7.51 -18.39
CA ALA A 158 0.92 8.81 -18.98
C ALA A 158 1.42 9.81 -17.89
N THR A 159 0.75 9.87 -16.75
CA THR A 159 1.12 10.73 -15.63
C THR A 159 2.46 10.31 -15.01
N ILE A 160 2.68 8.99 -14.87
CA ILE A 160 3.95 8.44 -14.38
C ILE A 160 5.11 8.90 -15.28
N ARG A 161 4.97 8.79 -16.59
CA ARG A 161 6.01 9.23 -17.55
C ARG A 161 6.29 10.73 -17.46
N ARG A 162 5.26 11.55 -17.35
CA ARG A 162 5.39 13.01 -17.21
C ARG A 162 6.11 13.39 -15.90
N ALA A 163 5.70 12.80 -14.80
CA ALA A 163 6.34 12.99 -13.49
C ALA A 163 7.82 12.57 -13.52
N HIS A 164 8.09 11.36 -14.06
CA HIS A 164 9.43 10.80 -14.14
C HIS A 164 10.37 11.64 -15.00
N ALA A 165 9.87 12.36 -16.01
CA ALA A 165 10.64 13.27 -16.84
C ALA A 165 11.09 14.54 -16.09
N VAL A 166 10.40 14.95 -15.02
CA VAL A 166 10.77 16.10 -14.18
C VAL A 166 11.79 15.69 -13.12
N HIS A 167 11.49 14.63 -12.38
CA HIS A 167 12.35 14.05 -11.34
C HIS A 167 12.06 12.55 -11.24
N PRO A 168 13.05 11.69 -10.99
CA PRO A 168 12.84 10.25 -10.93
C PRO A 168 11.71 9.85 -9.98
N VAL A 169 10.72 9.10 -10.49
CA VAL A 169 9.74 8.38 -9.67
C VAL A 169 10.43 7.13 -9.16
N THR A 170 10.57 6.99 -7.85
CA THR A 170 11.24 5.86 -7.22
C THR A 170 10.31 4.67 -7.08
N ALA A 171 9.06 4.93 -6.67
CA ALA A 171 8.07 3.89 -6.49
C ALA A 171 6.66 4.35 -6.87
N LEU A 172 5.88 3.42 -7.41
CA LEU A 172 4.43 3.54 -7.56
C LEU A 172 3.74 2.68 -6.50
N GLN A 173 2.86 3.28 -5.70
CA GLN A 173 2.01 2.52 -4.79
C GLN A 173 0.60 2.36 -5.38
N SER A 174 0.19 1.12 -5.69
CA SER A 174 -1.14 0.82 -6.26
C SER A 174 -1.75 -0.42 -5.64
N GLU A 175 -3.09 -0.53 -5.67
CA GLU A 175 -3.75 -1.77 -5.26
C GLU A 175 -3.40 -2.89 -6.22
N TRP A 176 -2.81 -3.97 -5.70
CA TRP A 176 -2.51 -5.16 -6.49
C TRP A 176 -2.68 -6.40 -5.64
N SER A 177 -3.49 -7.33 -6.12
CA SER A 177 -3.79 -8.60 -5.46
C SER A 177 -4.42 -9.56 -6.45
N LEU A 178 -4.67 -10.81 -6.03
CA LEU A 178 -5.34 -11.81 -6.88
C LEU A 178 -6.70 -11.35 -7.43
N TRP A 179 -7.39 -10.43 -6.77
CA TRP A 179 -8.68 -9.91 -7.24
C TRP A 179 -8.67 -8.43 -7.67
N THR A 180 -7.48 -7.81 -7.74
CA THR A 180 -7.32 -6.44 -8.28
C THR A 180 -6.06 -6.43 -9.14
N ARG A 181 -6.25 -6.46 -10.46
CA ARG A 181 -5.17 -6.64 -11.43
C ARG A 181 -5.10 -5.52 -12.48
N ASP A 182 -5.78 -4.41 -12.21
CA ASP A 182 -5.95 -3.30 -13.15
C ASP A 182 -4.63 -2.72 -13.66
N ILE A 183 -3.57 -2.77 -12.85
CA ILE A 183 -2.25 -2.21 -13.22
C ILE A 183 -1.46 -3.08 -14.18
N GLU A 184 -1.84 -4.35 -14.39
CA GLU A 184 -1.03 -5.32 -15.17
C GLU A 184 -0.98 -4.99 -16.66
N ALA A 185 -2.05 -4.36 -17.21
CA ALA A 185 -2.15 -4.12 -18.64
C ALA A 185 -1.17 -3.05 -19.15
N GLU A 186 -0.97 -1.97 -18.39
CA GLU A 186 -0.21 -0.80 -18.84
C GLU A 186 0.73 -0.24 -17.77
N ILE A 187 0.24 -0.10 -16.54
CA ILE A 187 0.96 0.62 -15.47
C ILE A 187 2.19 -0.17 -15.00
N ALA A 188 2.06 -1.46 -14.72
CA ALA A 188 3.18 -2.29 -14.28
C ALA A 188 4.27 -2.42 -15.37
N PRO A 189 3.94 -2.66 -16.66
CA PRO A 189 4.91 -2.59 -17.74
C PRO A 189 5.63 -1.23 -17.85
N THR A 190 4.90 -0.12 -17.67
CA THR A 190 5.50 1.23 -17.67
C THR A 190 6.47 1.40 -16.52
N CYS A 191 6.13 0.94 -15.32
CA CYS A 191 7.04 0.98 -14.18
C CYS A 191 8.31 0.16 -14.43
N ALA A 192 8.18 -1.04 -14.99
CA ALA A 192 9.32 -1.89 -15.33
C ALA A 192 10.24 -1.24 -16.38
N GLU A 193 9.67 -0.62 -17.43
CA GLU A 193 10.42 0.11 -18.45
C GLU A 193 11.24 1.27 -17.86
N LEU A 194 10.67 1.99 -16.90
CA LEU A 194 11.28 3.17 -16.28
C LEU A 194 12.16 2.86 -15.05
N GLY A 195 12.27 1.58 -14.66
CA GLY A 195 12.99 1.17 -13.46
C GLY A 195 12.34 1.62 -12.14
N ILE A 196 11.02 1.81 -12.14
CA ILE A 196 10.22 2.23 -10.98
C ILE A 196 9.79 1.00 -10.19
N GLY A 197 9.98 1.00 -8.88
CA GLY A 197 9.47 -0.05 -8.01
C GLY A 197 7.94 0.02 -7.83
N ILE A 198 7.31 -1.12 -7.57
CA ILE A 198 5.87 -1.17 -7.29
C ILE A 198 5.64 -1.60 -5.84
N VAL A 199 4.78 -0.86 -5.15
CA VAL A 199 4.39 -1.12 -3.76
C VAL A 199 2.91 -1.48 -3.72
N PRO A 200 2.56 -2.79 -3.81
CA PRO A 200 1.19 -3.24 -3.72
C PRO A 200 0.58 -2.96 -2.35
N PHE A 201 -0.45 -2.10 -2.28
CA PHE A 201 -1.27 -2.00 -1.07
C PHE A 201 -2.49 -2.91 -1.16
N SER A 202 -3.08 -3.26 -0.02
CA SER A 202 -4.16 -4.24 0.10
C SER A 202 -3.89 -5.57 -0.64
N PRO A 203 -2.67 -6.14 -0.56
CA PRO A 203 -2.31 -7.35 -1.31
C PRO A 203 -3.12 -8.59 -0.89
N LEU A 204 -3.76 -8.53 0.28
CA LEU A 204 -4.69 -9.54 0.79
C LEU A 204 -6.17 -9.24 0.48
N GLY A 205 -6.46 -8.34 -0.47
CA GLY A 205 -7.82 -7.97 -0.81
C GLY A 205 -8.59 -7.43 0.40
N ARG A 206 -7.93 -6.59 1.22
CA ARG A 206 -8.49 -6.04 2.47
C ARG A 206 -8.92 -7.12 3.47
N GLY A 207 -8.22 -8.26 3.48
CA GLY A 207 -8.49 -9.42 4.32
C GLY A 207 -9.39 -10.48 3.68
N PHE A 208 -10.03 -10.22 2.54
CA PHE A 208 -10.88 -11.19 1.85
C PHE A 208 -10.11 -12.45 1.44
N LEU A 209 -8.93 -12.29 0.85
CA LEU A 209 -8.10 -13.41 0.36
C LEU A 209 -7.51 -14.29 1.47
N THR A 210 -7.64 -13.89 2.73
CA THR A 210 -7.29 -14.77 3.87
C THR A 210 -8.38 -15.81 4.15
N GLY A 211 -9.59 -15.59 3.62
CA GLY A 211 -10.76 -16.42 3.87
C GLY A 211 -11.39 -16.22 5.24
N SER A 212 -11.05 -15.14 5.95
CA SER A 212 -11.68 -14.79 7.23
C SER A 212 -13.00 -14.04 7.09
N ILE A 213 -13.28 -13.47 5.92
CA ILE A 213 -14.51 -12.74 5.62
C ILE A 213 -15.32 -13.59 4.64
N THR A 214 -16.45 -14.11 5.09
CA THR A 214 -17.34 -14.99 4.32
C THR A 214 -18.75 -14.42 4.15
N SER A 215 -19.08 -13.34 4.88
CA SER A 215 -20.36 -12.66 4.82
C SER A 215 -20.20 -11.18 5.11
N ALA A 216 -20.99 -10.32 4.46
CA ALA A 216 -21.02 -8.88 4.71
C ALA A 216 -21.43 -8.54 6.14
N SER A 217 -22.22 -9.41 6.80
CA SER A 217 -22.67 -9.24 8.20
C SER A 217 -21.51 -9.28 9.22
N GLN A 218 -20.33 -9.78 8.84
CA GLN A 218 -19.13 -9.74 9.69
C GLN A 218 -18.48 -8.36 9.76
N LEU A 219 -18.86 -7.44 8.86
CA LEU A 219 -18.33 -6.08 8.79
C LEU A 219 -19.14 -5.15 9.68
N GLY A 220 -18.51 -4.59 10.71
CA GLY A 220 -19.17 -3.64 11.61
C GLY A 220 -19.43 -2.27 10.94
N GLU A 221 -20.30 -1.47 11.54
CA GLU A 221 -20.67 -0.14 11.03
C GLU A 221 -19.48 0.83 10.80
N LYS A 222 -18.41 0.67 11.56
CA LYS A 222 -17.17 1.49 11.44
C LYS A 222 -16.13 0.86 10.52
N ASP A 223 -16.45 -0.21 9.83
CA ASP A 223 -15.57 -0.88 8.90
C ASP A 223 -15.78 -0.33 7.49
N MET A 224 -14.76 0.32 6.93
CA MET A 224 -14.85 0.93 5.60
C MET A 224 -15.25 -0.06 4.50
N ARG A 225 -14.97 -1.35 4.69
CA ARG A 225 -15.28 -2.41 3.70
C ARG A 225 -16.78 -2.55 3.46
N ALA A 226 -17.61 -2.27 4.47
CA ALA A 226 -19.07 -2.30 4.34
C ALA A 226 -19.60 -1.34 3.26
N GLY A 227 -18.87 -0.27 2.95
CA GLY A 227 -19.21 0.69 1.89
C GLY A 227 -18.60 0.38 0.51
N LEU A 228 -17.84 -0.69 0.36
CA LEU A 228 -17.18 -1.04 -0.89
C LEU A 228 -18.03 -2.03 -1.71
N PRO A 229 -18.21 -1.81 -3.04
CA PRO A 229 -19.08 -2.66 -3.87
C PRO A 229 -18.73 -4.16 -3.83
N ARG A 230 -17.45 -4.51 -3.78
CA ARG A 230 -16.99 -5.92 -3.69
C ARG A 230 -17.41 -6.64 -2.42
N PHE A 231 -17.73 -5.90 -1.36
CA PHE A 231 -18.15 -6.44 -0.07
C PHE A 231 -19.67 -6.40 0.13
N SER A 232 -20.48 -6.01 -0.89
CA SER A 232 -21.91 -6.24 -0.84
C SER A 232 -22.19 -7.74 -0.73
N GLU A 233 -23.31 -8.13 -0.13
CA GLU A 233 -23.66 -9.56 0.07
C GLU A 233 -23.63 -10.35 -1.25
N GLU A 234 -24.18 -9.78 -2.32
CA GLU A 234 -24.21 -10.38 -3.66
C GLU A 234 -22.81 -10.60 -4.23
N ASN A 235 -21.98 -9.54 -4.28
CA ASN A 235 -20.65 -9.60 -4.86
C ASN A 235 -19.70 -10.44 -4.00
N LEU A 236 -19.81 -10.34 -2.68
CA LEU A 236 -18.99 -11.13 -1.76
C LEU A 236 -19.26 -12.62 -1.96
N SER A 237 -20.54 -13.02 -2.02
CA SER A 237 -20.95 -14.41 -2.27
C SER A 237 -20.41 -14.92 -3.61
N ALA A 238 -20.52 -14.12 -4.69
CA ALA A 238 -19.99 -14.49 -6.00
C ALA A 238 -18.46 -14.68 -5.99
N ASN A 239 -17.74 -13.89 -5.19
CA ASN A 239 -16.28 -13.91 -5.10
C ASN A 239 -15.75 -15.04 -4.17
N LEU A 240 -16.57 -15.71 -3.36
CA LEU A 240 -16.09 -16.75 -2.44
C LEU A 240 -15.36 -17.91 -3.14
N ALA A 241 -15.73 -18.24 -4.38
CA ALA A 241 -15.03 -19.26 -5.16
C ALA A 241 -13.53 -18.96 -5.36
N ILE A 242 -13.16 -17.67 -5.42
CA ILE A 242 -11.75 -17.22 -5.48
C ILE A 242 -11.02 -17.67 -4.21
N VAL A 243 -11.62 -17.39 -3.05
CA VAL A 243 -11.05 -17.73 -1.75
C VAL A 243 -10.93 -19.23 -1.57
N ASP A 244 -11.94 -20.00 -1.98
CA ASP A 244 -11.94 -21.46 -1.84
C ASP A 244 -10.83 -22.08 -2.70
N THR A 245 -10.62 -21.57 -3.91
CA THR A 245 -9.51 -22.00 -4.77
C THR A 245 -8.15 -21.68 -4.13
N VAL A 246 -7.96 -20.44 -3.65
CA VAL A 246 -6.70 -20.05 -2.97
C VAL A 246 -6.45 -20.89 -1.73
N LYS A 247 -7.49 -21.19 -0.92
CA LYS A 247 -7.39 -22.07 0.25
C LYS A 247 -6.96 -23.49 -0.12
N ALA A 248 -7.58 -24.07 -1.16
CA ALA A 248 -7.24 -25.42 -1.61
C ALA A 248 -5.78 -25.53 -2.09
N LEU A 249 -5.28 -24.52 -2.80
CA LEU A 249 -3.88 -24.46 -3.22
C LEU A 249 -2.92 -24.26 -2.04
N ALA A 250 -3.28 -23.37 -1.09
CA ALA A 250 -2.50 -23.13 0.10
C ALA A 250 -2.38 -24.38 0.99
N GLU A 251 -3.47 -25.14 1.14
CA GLU A 251 -3.49 -26.40 1.90
C GLU A 251 -2.54 -27.43 1.32
N LYS A 252 -2.49 -27.59 -0.01
CA LYS A 252 -1.53 -28.47 -0.70
C LYS A 252 -0.07 -28.11 -0.40
N ARG A 253 0.19 -26.83 -0.17
CA ARG A 253 1.53 -26.29 0.15
C ARG A 253 1.83 -26.25 1.66
N GLY A 254 0.86 -26.52 2.51
CA GLY A 254 1.00 -26.42 3.96
C GLY A 254 1.20 -24.98 4.45
N VAL A 255 0.64 -23.98 3.72
CA VAL A 255 0.71 -22.55 4.05
C VAL A 255 -0.69 -21.97 4.21
N THR A 256 -0.82 -20.73 4.70
CA THR A 256 -2.12 -20.05 4.75
C THR A 256 -2.48 -19.43 3.39
N ALA A 257 -3.77 -19.25 3.13
CA ALA A 257 -4.26 -18.56 1.93
C ALA A 257 -3.66 -17.15 1.79
N GLY A 258 -3.51 -16.42 2.92
CA GLY A 258 -2.87 -15.10 2.94
C GLY A 258 -1.39 -15.17 2.54
N GLN A 259 -0.64 -16.16 2.99
CA GLN A 259 0.75 -16.35 2.58
C GLN A 259 0.86 -16.66 1.09
N LEU A 260 -0.01 -17.51 0.56
CA LEU A 260 -0.02 -17.82 -0.87
C LEU A 260 -0.34 -16.58 -1.73
N ALA A 261 -1.35 -15.78 -1.31
CA ALA A 261 -1.71 -14.53 -1.99
C ALA A 261 -0.56 -13.50 -1.98
N LEU A 262 0.17 -13.37 -0.86
CA LEU A 262 1.34 -12.51 -0.76
C LEU A 262 2.50 -13.00 -1.64
N ALA A 263 2.78 -14.29 -1.63
CA ALA A 263 3.82 -14.89 -2.47
C ALA A 263 3.54 -14.67 -3.95
N TRP A 264 2.27 -14.76 -4.36
CA TRP A 264 1.87 -14.47 -5.74
C TRP A 264 2.17 -13.02 -6.16
N VAL A 265 1.83 -12.04 -5.31
CA VAL A 265 2.14 -10.63 -5.59
C VAL A 265 3.66 -10.42 -5.67
N GLN A 266 4.41 -11.03 -4.76
CA GLN A 266 5.87 -10.94 -4.75
C GLN A 266 6.54 -11.59 -5.96
N ALA A 267 5.92 -12.64 -6.54
CA ALA A 267 6.40 -13.33 -7.73
C ALA A 267 6.25 -12.49 -9.02
N LYS A 268 5.54 -11.35 -8.97
CA LYS A 268 5.37 -10.45 -10.13
C LYS A 268 6.64 -9.67 -10.49
N GLY A 269 7.69 -9.69 -9.66
CA GLY A 269 8.99 -9.09 -9.98
C GLY A 269 9.83 -8.74 -8.75
N GLU A 270 11.14 -8.66 -8.94
CA GLU A 270 12.09 -8.26 -7.90
C GLU A 270 11.92 -6.80 -7.44
N HIS A 271 11.24 -5.97 -8.24
CA HIS A 271 10.89 -4.59 -7.95
C HIS A 271 9.50 -4.43 -7.30
N VAL A 272 8.86 -5.52 -6.89
CA VAL A 272 7.52 -5.54 -6.28
C VAL A 272 7.62 -5.82 -4.80
N VAL A 273 7.22 -4.86 -3.96
CA VAL A 273 7.31 -4.92 -2.48
C VAL A 273 5.94 -4.67 -1.87
N PRO A 274 5.15 -5.71 -1.56
CA PRO A 274 3.83 -5.55 -0.95
C PRO A 274 3.92 -5.02 0.48
N ILE A 275 2.89 -4.26 0.88
CA ILE A 275 2.75 -3.69 2.22
C ILE A 275 1.46 -4.20 2.90
N PRO A 276 1.35 -5.50 3.21
CA PRO A 276 0.19 -6.00 3.94
C PRO A 276 0.02 -5.27 5.27
N GLY A 277 -1.17 -4.67 5.47
CA GLY A 277 -1.49 -3.96 6.71
C GLY A 277 -1.95 -4.91 7.80
N THR A 278 -1.41 -4.75 9.00
CA THR A 278 -1.91 -5.41 10.20
C THR A 278 -1.61 -4.59 11.46
N LYS A 279 -2.44 -4.76 12.47
CA LYS A 279 -2.26 -4.19 13.82
C LYS A 279 -2.05 -5.29 14.88
N ARG A 280 -1.69 -6.53 14.46
CA ARG A 280 -1.50 -7.68 15.34
C ARG A 280 -0.22 -8.43 14.97
N ARG A 281 0.62 -8.71 15.96
CA ARG A 281 1.87 -9.45 15.78
C ARG A 281 1.69 -10.81 15.15
N THR A 282 0.64 -11.55 15.50
CA THR A 282 0.36 -12.88 14.94
C THR A 282 0.14 -12.85 13.42
N TYR A 283 -0.61 -11.86 12.91
CA TYR A 283 -0.80 -11.70 11.46
C TYR A 283 0.44 -11.16 10.77
N LEU A 284 1.20 -10.30 11.44
CA LEU A 284 2.49 -9.85 10.92
C LEU A 284 3.44 -11.02 10.69
N GLU A 285 3.60 -11.92 11.67
CA GLU A 285 4.47 -13.10 11.58
C GLU A 285 4.02 -14.04 10.44
N GLN A 286 2.71 -14.24 10.27
CA GLN A 286 2.17 -15.00 9.15
C GLN A 286 2.50 -14.34 7.81
N ASN A 287 2.28 -13.03 7.68
CA ASN A 287 2.56 -12.28 6.46
C ASN A 287 4.05 -12.34 6.09
N VAL A 288 4.93 -12.09 7.07
CA VAL A 288 6.38 -12.14 6.89
C VAL A 288 6.85 -13.52 6.41
N GLY A 289 6.20 -14.59 6.87
CA GLY A 289 6.48 -15.95 6.39
C GLY A 289 6.27 -16.17 4.90
N ALA A 290 5.52 -15.30 4.22
CA ALA A 290 5.35 -15.36 2.78
C ALA A 290 6.56 -14.84 1.99
N ALA A 291 7.44 -14.05 2.61
CA ALA A 291 8.53 -13.38 1.91
C ALA A 291 9.62 -14.33 1.36
N THR A 292 9.64 -15.56 1.84
CA THR A 292 10.55 -16.62 1.39
C THR A 292 9.83 -17.77 0.68
N LEU A 293 8.53 -17.62 0.42
CA LEU A 293 7.75 -18.64 -0.26
C LEU A 293 7.89 -18.48 -1.79
N GLU A 294 8.63 -19.37 -2.39
CA GLU A 294 8.79 -19.43 -3.85
C GLU A 294 7.64 -20.23 -4.46
N LEU A 295 7.04 -19.69 -5.52
CA LEU A 295 5.99 -20.35 -6.30
C LEU A 295 6.57 -20.92 -7.58
N THR A 296 6.09 -22.11 -7.99
CA THR A 296 6.42 -22.66 -9.31
C THR A 296 5.67 -21.91 -10.42
N PRO A 297 6.13 -21.98 -11.69
CA PRO A 297 5.40 -21.39 -12.83
C PRO A 297 3.96 -21.92 -12.95
N GLU A 298 3.74 -23.19 -12.63
CA GLU A 298 2.42 -23.83 -12.66
C GLU A 298 1.49 -23.22 -11.58
N GLU A 299 1.99 -23.02 -10.35
CA GLU A 299 1.25 -22.40 -9.28
C GLU A 299 0.92 -20.94 -9.59
N ILE A 300 1.86 -20.19 -10.18
CA ILE A 300 1.60 -18.82 -10.64
C ILE A 300 0.48 -18.82 -11.69
N SER A 301 0.53 -19.73 -12.66
CA SER A 301 -0.51 -19.86 -13.70
C SER A 301 -1.88 -20.22 -13.12
N GLU A 302 -1.95 -21.15 -12.16
CA GLU A 302 -3.20 -21.49 -11.47
C GLU A 302 -3.77 -20.30 -10.70
N LEU A 303 -2.92 -19.53 -10.01
CA LEU A 303 -3.31 -18.33 -9.27
C LEU A 303 -3.70 -17.17 -10.20
N ASP A 304 -3.06 -17.04 -11.36
CA ASP A 304 -3.42 -16.04 -12.37
C ASP A 304 -4.84 -16.26 -12.90
N ALA A 305 -5.28 -17.50 -13.05
CA ALA A 305 -6.63 -17.84 -13.48
C ALA A 305 -7.71 -17.54 -12.42
N VAL A 306 -7.33 -17.52 -11.13
CA VAL A 306 -8.27 -17.27 -10.01
C VAL A 306 -8.90 -15.88 -10.05
N GLY A 307 -8.15 -14.86 -10.51
CA GLY A 307 -8.58 -13.47 -10.55
C GLY A 307 -9.51 -13.09 -11.71
N GLU A 308 -9.86 -14.05 -12.58
CA GLU A 308 -10.77 -13.80 -13.69
C GLU A 308 -12.24 -13.77 -13.20
N GLY A 309 -13.00 -12.76 -13.64
CA GLY A 309 -14.42 -12.68 -13.34
C GLY A 309 -14.80 -12.15 -11.95
N VAL A 310 -13.95 -11.34 -11.33
CA VAL A 310 -14.24 -10.70 -10.03
C VAL A 310 -15.51 -9.85 -10.10
N ALA A 311 -16.47 -10.13 -9.22
CA ALA A 311 -17.72 -9.38 -9.11
C ALA A 311 -17.54 -8.07 -8.32
N GLY A 312 -18.15 -7.00 -8.81
CA GLY A 312 -18.17 -5.69 -8.18
C GLY A 312 -16.95 -4.82 -8.45
N ALA A 313 -17.18 -3.50 -8.53
CA ALA A 313 -16.14 -2.51 -8.68
C ALA A 313 -15.29 -2.39 -7.40
N ARG A 314 -14.03 -2.02 -7.55
CA ARG A 314 -13.08 -1.83 -6.43
C ARG A 314 -13.55 -0.74 -5.47
N TYR A 315 -14.04 0.37 -6.03
CA TYR A 315 -14.54 1.53 -5.30
C TYR A 315 -15.93 1.96 -5.79
N PRO A 316 -16.69 2.70 -4.96
CA PRO A 316 -17.81 3.49 -5.45
C PRO A 316 -17.37 4.47 -6.55
N GLU A 317 -18.28 4.87 -7.45
CA GLU A 317 -17.96 5.63 -8.64
C GLU A 317 -17.15 6.92 -8.38
N HIS A 318 -17.50 7.66 -7.31
CA HIS A 318 -16.82 8.92 -6.97
C HIS A 318 -15.34 8.71 -6.57
N LEU A 319 -15.01 7.58 -5.93
CA LEU A 319 -13.62 7.22 -5.60
C LEU A 319 -12.90 6.57 -6.79
N GLN A 320 -13.62 5.79 -7.61
CA GLN A 320 -13.05 5.17 -8.80
C GLN A 320 -12.47 6.22 -9.76
N ARG A 321 -13.08 7.41 -9.83
CA ARG A 321 -12.58 8.53 -10.65
C ARG A 321 -11.23 9.09 -10.20
N THR A 322 -10.73 8.74 -9.03
CA THR A 322 -9.43 9.21 -8.50
C THR A 322 -8.27 8.24 -8.79
N VAL A 323 -8.56 7.16 -9.51
CA VAL A 323 -7.62 6.06 -9.80
C VAL A 323 -7.22 6.10 -11.25
N GLY A 324 -5.95 5.80 -11.56
CA GLY A 324 -5.44 5.68 -12.94
C GLY A 324 -5.34 7.00 -13.71
N ARG A 325 -5.17 8.13 -13.01
CA ARG A 325 -5.06 9.47 -13.60
C ARG A 325 -3.63 9.86 -13.95
#